data_86d7ff3ce9be12f883f601feaf426526
#
_entry.id   86d7ff3ce9be12f883f601feaf426526
#
_cell.length_a   1.000
_cell.length_b   1.000
_cell.length_c   1.000
_cell.angle_alpha   90.00
_cell.angle_beta   90.00
_cell.angle_gamma   90.00
#
_symmetry.space_group_name_H-M   'P 1'
#
loop_
_entity.id
_entity.type
_entity.pdbx_description
1 polymer ?
#
loop_
_entity_poly.entity_id
_entity_poly.type
_entity_poly.pdbx_seq_one_letter_code
_entity_poly.pdbx_strand_id
1 'polypeptide(L)'
;EEGIIRSEHDRVADYYPEMLEIAPDQGPKRGRYAFADNEEITFRQLIGNISGYMKPGEAPGQVFNYQTFGMNVLTHAVASAYSLYKTANPHQGAGFGTLTEWKIRNPIEGSWSWIYKNFEMQPQARIEVFGYATVYQMTPRDMARMGWLWLNRGNWNSVQIVPADWIDKATKVSDEIIVNEPVERHVYGLGFWCNDQSQVW
;
A
#
# COMPACT_ATOMS: atom_id res chain seq x y z
N GLU A 1 6.51 13.68 5.21
CA GLU A 1 6.90 15.02 5.70
C GLU A 1 6.42 15.30 7.12
N GLU A 2 5.46 14.55 7.65
CA GLU A 2 5.01 14.67 9.04
C GLU A 2 5.97 13.97 10.03
N GLY A 3 7.02 13.29 9.55
CA GLY A 3 8.04 12.63 10.35
C GLY A 3 7.57 11.36 11.07
N ILE A 4 6.33 10.91 10.81
CA ILE A 4 5.76 9.69 11.43
C ILE A 4 6.40 8.44 10.78
N ILE A 5 6.39 8.37 9.46
CA ILE A 5 7.23 7.45 8.68
C ILE A 5 8.32 8.33 8.06
N ARG A 6 9.56 8.05 8.35
CA ARG A 6 10.69 8.93 7.98
C ARG A 6 11.07 8.78 6.51
N SER A 7 10.93 7.57 5.98
CA SER A 7 11.31 7.22 4.61
C SER A 7 10.49 6.04 4.10
N GLU A 8 10.28 5.98 2.79
CA GLU A 8 9.76 4.77 2.13
C GLU A 8 10.70 3.55 2.26
N HIS A 9 11.95 3.78 2.65
CA HIS A 9 12.94 2.73 2.90
C HIS A 9 12.96 2.26 4.37
N ASP A 10 12.15 2.85 5.24
CA ASP A 10 11.99 2.35 6.60
C ASP A 10 11.40 0.93 6.57
N ARG A 11 11.85 0.10 7.51
CA ARG A 11 11.29 -1.25 7.67
C ARG A 11 9.86 -1.16 8.20
N VAL A 12 8.99 -1.92 7.59
CA VAL A 12 7.57 -1.95 7.98
C VAL A 12 7.39 -2.50 9.39
N ALA A 13 8.22 -3.48 9.78
CA ALA A 13 8.19 -4.10 11.10
C ALA A 13 8.48 -3.12 12.25
N ASP A 14 9.19 -2.02 12.00
CA ASP A 14 9.45 -0.99 13.02
C ASP A 14 8.16 -0.22 13.40
N TYR A 15 7.14 -0.24 12.53
CA TYR A 15 5.85 0.45 12.72
C TYR A 15 4.68 -0.50 12.92
N TYR A 16 4.82 -1.75 12.46
CA TYR A 16 3.80 -2.78 12.51
C TYR A 16 4.44 -4.15 12.82
N PRO A 17 4.93 -4.35 14.05
CA PRO A 17 5.65 -5.57 14.42
C PRO A 17 4.79 -6.85 14.32
N GLU A 18 3.46 -6.73 14.36
CA GLU A 18 2.54 -7.86 14.20
C GLU A 18 2.73 -8.60 12.86
N MET A 19 3.29 -7.93 11.86
CA MET A 19 3.60 -8.59 10.59
C MET A 19 4.61 -9.74 10.74
N LEU A 20 5.46 -9.70 11.77
CA LEU A 20 6.43 -10.76 12.06
C LEU A 20 5.80 -12.04 12.59
N GLU A 21 4.54 -11.97 12.98
CA GLU A 21 3.78 -13.14 13.42
C GLU A 21 3.27 -14.00 12.25
N ILE A 22 3.44 -13.54 11.01
CA ILE A 22 3.11 -14.33 9.79
C ILE A 22 4.12 -15.48 9.72
N ALA A 23 3.65 -16.69 10.01
CA ALA A 23 4.51 -17.86 9.84
C ALA A 23 4.80 -18.12 8.35
N PRO A 24 5.98 -18.66 8.00
CA PRO A 24 6.36 -18.94 6.63
C PRO A 24 5.38 -19.82 5.84
N ASP A 25 4.58 -20.62 6.55
CA ASP A 25 3.57 -21.53 5.98
C ASP A 25 2.14 -20.95 5.98
N GLN A 26 1.95 -19.77 6.55
CA GLN A 26 0.65 -19.11 6.72
C GLN A 26 0.40 -17.97 5.72
N GLY A 27 0.71 -18.19 4.47
CA GLY A 27 0.34 -17.26 3.41
C GLY A 27 -1.17 -17.22 3.15
N PRO A 28 -1.65 -16.21 2.42
CA PRO A 28 -3.09 -16.01 2.14
C PRO A 28 -3.70 -17.11 1.27
N LYS A 29 -2.89 -17.87 0.58
CA LYS A 29 -3.31 -19.04 -0.20
C LYS A 29 -2.26 -20.14 -0.08
N ARG A 30 -2.72 -21.39 -0.13
CA ARG A 30 -1.82 -22.55 -0.13
C ARG A 30 -0.76 -22.42 -1.23
N GLY A 31 0.51 -22.55 -0.87
CA GLY A 31 1.65 -22.39 -1.79
C GLY A 31 2.08 -20.93 -2.03
N ARG A 32 1.56 -19.97 -1.27
CA ARG A 32 1.91 -18.55 -1.34
C ARG A 32 2.24 -18.05 0.05
N TYR A 33 3.50 -17.98 0.38
CA TYR A 33 3.98 -17.83 1.73
C TYR A 33 4.62 -16.45 1.95
N ALA A 34 4.62 -16.02 3.20
CA ALA A 34 5.51 -14.99 3.69
C ALA A 34 6.94 -15.57 3.78
N PHE A 35 7.93 -14.69 3.71
CA PHE A 35 9.34 -15.08 3.80
C PHE A 35 9.86 -15.07 5.23
N ALA A 36 10.96 -15.77 5.46
CA ALA A 36 11.71 -15.67 6.69
C ALA A 36 12.24 -14.24 6.95
N ASP A 37 12.48 -13.47 5.89
CA ASP A 37 13.05 -12.11 5.94
C ASP A 37 11.96 -11.02 6.00
N ASN A 38 10.78 -11.29 6.54
CA ASN A 38 9.68 -10.32 6.67
C ASN A 38 10.10 -9.05 7.41
N GLU A 39 11.03 -9.16 8.35
CA GLU A 39 11.54 -8.04 9.15
C GLU A 39 12.30 -7.00 8.31
N GLU A 40 12.83 -7.37 7.17
CA GLU A 40 13.60 -6.49 6.28
C GLU A 40 12.73 -5.80 5.21
N ILE A 41 11.44 -6.15 5.12
CA ILE A 41 10.53 -5.55 4.14
C ILE A 41 10.32 -4.05 4.44
N THR A 42 10.51 -3.22 3.41
CA THR A 42 10.31 -1.78 3.48
C THR A 42 8.94 -1.35 2.94
N PHE A 43 8.50 -0.14 3.29
CA PHE A 43 7.28 0.45 2.71
C PHE A 43 7.38 0.55 1.18
N ARG A 44 8.55 0.90 0.64
CA ARG A 44 8.81 0.95 -0.80
C ARG A 44 8.58 -0.40 -1.48
N GLN A 45 9.05 -1.47 -0.88
CA GLN A 45 8.88 -2.82 -1.43
C GLN A 45 7.41 -3.28 -1.40
N LEU A 46 6.65 -2.89 -0.39
CA LEU A 46 5.21 -3.19 -0.35
C LEU A 46 4.45 -2.41 -1.43
N ILE A 47 4.62 -1.09 -1.50
CA ILE A 47 3.88 -0.25 -2.44
C ILE A 47 4.29 -0.51 -3.89
N GLY A 48 5.55 -0.91 -4.13
CA GLY A 48 6.06 -1.33 -5.44
C GLY A 48 5.69 -2.74 -5.85
N ASN A 49 5.01 -3.52 -4.98
CA ASN A 49 4.71 -4.93 -5.20
C ASN A 49 5.95 -5.81 -5.50
N ILE A 50 7.05 -5.48 -4.83
CA ILE A 50 8.33 -6.20 -4.90
C ILE A 50 8.77 -6.76 -3.54
N SER A 51 7.80 -6.97 -2.63
CA SER A 51 8.06 -7.44 -1.27
C SER A 51 8.48 -8.92 -1.18
N GLY A 52 8.38 -9.67 -2.27
CA GLY A 52 8.60 -11.11 -2.26
C GLY A 52 7.40 -11.93 -1.80
N TYR A 53 6.40 -11.34 -1.17
CA TYR A 53 5.18 -12.04 -0.82
C TYR A 53 4.57 -12.76 -2.03
N MET A 54 4.02 -13.95 -1.82
CA MET A 54 3.42 -14.79 -2.85
C MET A 54 4.40 -15.42 -3.84
N LYS A 55 5.69 -15.25 -3.63
CA LYS A 55 6.76 -15.83 -4.48
C LYS A 55 7.78 -16.53 -3.59
N PRO A 56 7.52 -17.78 -3.20
CA PRO A 56 8.46 -18.55 -2.38
C PRO A 56 9.85 -18.63 -3.00
N GLY A 57 10.88 -18.36 -2.19
CA GLY A 57 12.28 -18.40 -2.60
C GLY A 57 12.81 -17.10 -3.21
N GLU A 58 12.01 -16.05 -3.28
CA GLU A 58 12.42 -14.73 -3.76
C GLU A 58 12.51 -13.74 -2.61
N ALA A 59 13.65 -13.12 -2.45
CA ALA A 59 13.86 -12.13 -1.39
C ALA A 59 13.13 -10.81 -1.70
N PRO A 60 12.85 -9.99 -0.66
CA PRO A 60 12.33 -8.65 -0.86
C PRO A 60 13.18 -7.82 -1.82
N GLY A 61 12.55 -7.13 -2.74
CA GLY A 61 13.20 -6.29 -3.74
C GLY A 61 13.60 -6.97 -5.05
N GLN A 62 13.45 -8.28 -5.17
CA GLN A 62 13.94 -9.03 -6.34
C GLN A 62 12.91 -9.16 -7.48
N VAL A 63 11.64 -9.39 -7.17
CA VAL A 63 10.65 -9.76 -8.19
C VAL A 63 9.39 -8.93 -8.05
N PHE A 64 8.94 -8.37 -9.14
CA PHE A 64 7.63 -7.74 -9.22
C PHE A 64 6.54 -8.82 -9.27
N ASN A 65 5.63 -8.76 -8.31
CA ASN A 65 4.44 -9.60 -8.29
C ASN A 65 3.25 -8.83 -7.74
N TYR A 66 2.38 -8.35 -8.65
CA TYR A 66 1.17 -7.64 -8.26
C TYR A 66 0.28 -8.52 -7.39
N GLN A 67 0.01 -8.08 -6.18
CA GLN A 67 -0.72 -8.88 -5.20
C GLN A 67 -1.34 -8.00 -4.10
N THR A 68 -2.44 -8.45 -3.54
CA THR A 68 -3.22 -7.67 -2.57
C THR A 68 -2.68 -7.80 -1.15
N PHE A 69 -2.02 -8.90 -0.82
CA PHE A 69 -1.61 -9.19 0.56
C PHE A 69 -0.61 -8.16 1.12
N GLY A 70 0.45 -7.86 0.38
CA GLY A 70 1.41 -6.82 0.76
C GLY A 70 0.77 -5.43 0.83
N MET A 71 -0.21 -5.15 -0.03
CA MET A 71 -0.97 -3.90 0.05
C MET A 71 -1.83 -3.82 1.31
N ASN A 72 -2.37 -4.94 1.78
CA ASN A 72 -3.05 -4.97 3.08
C ASN A 72 -2.08 -4.70 4.22
N VAL A 73 -0.91 -5.36 4.23
CA VAL A 73 0.14 -5.11 5.22
C VAL A 73 0.53 -3.63 5.22
N LEU A 74 0.73 -3.04 4.02
CA LEU A 74 1.04 -1.61 3.86
C LEU A 74 -0.02 -0.72 4.53
N THR A 75 -1.30 -0.94 4.25
CA THR A 75 -2.37 -0.10 4.79
C THR A 75 -2.48 -0.22 6.31
N HIS A 76 -2.30 -1.43 6.86
CA HIS A 76 -2.26 -1.65 8.31
C HIS A 76 -1.04 -0.97 8.95
N ALA A 77 0.13 -1.10 8.36
CA ALA A 77 1.35 -0.50 8.87
C ALA A 77 1.29 1.03 8.88
N VAL A 78 0.78 1.64 7.81
CA VAL A 78 0.56 3.09 7.76
C VAL A 78 -0.44 3.53 8.82
N ALA A 79 -1.56 2.83 9.00
CA ALA A 79 -2.54 3.14 10.05
C ALA A 79 -1.94 2.97 11.46
N SER A 80 -1.11 1.95 11.68
CA SER A 80 -0.40 1.71 12.93
C SER A 80 0.57 2.83 13.25
N ALA A 81 1.36 3.27 12.28
CA ALA A 81 2.28 4.40 12.43
C ALA A 81 1.56 5.67 12.91
N TYR A 82 0.33 5.89 12.46
CA TYR A 82 -0.53 7.00 12.92
C TYR A 82 -1.32 6.68 14.20
N SER A 83 -1.05 5.56 14.86
CA SER A 83 -1.78 5.11 16.06
C SER A 83 -3.30 4.96 15.85
N LEU A 84 -3.72 4.68 14.63
CA LEU A 84 -5.12 4.52 14.24
C LEU A 84 -5.55 3.05 14.20
N TYR A 85 -4.63 2.14 13.91
CA TYR A 85 -4.94 0.74 13.82
C TYR A 85 -5.07 0.11 15.21
N LYS A 86 -6.20 -0.54 15.46
CA LYS A 86 -6.45 -1.31 16.68
C LYS A 86 -6.85 -2.73 16.27
N THR A 87 -6.03 -3.68 16.63
CA THR A 87 -6.17 -5.10 16.25
C THR A 87 -7.43 -5.77 16.78
N ALA A 88 -8.03 -5.23 17.85
CA ALA A 88 -9.16 -5.86 18.53
C ALA A 88 -10.48 -5.84 17.75
N ASN A 89 -10.73 -4.81 16.92
CA ASN A 89 -11.92 -4.76 16.06
C ASN A 89 -11.77 -3.74 14.93
N PRO A 90 -11.23 -4.13 13.78
CA PRO A 90 -11.02 -3.24 12.65
C PRO A 90 -12.31 -2.65 12.06
N HIS A 91 -13.47 -3.26 12.32
CA HIS A 91 -14.76 -2.72 11.88
C HIS A 91 -15.25 -1.53 12.70
N GLN A 92 -14.73 -1.38 13.92
CA GLN A 92 -15.16 -0.32 14.86
C GLN A 92 -14.07 0.70 15.15
N GLY A 93 -12.87 0.49 14.62
CA GLY A 93 -11.71 1.34 14.87
C GLY A 93 -11.42 2.31 13.74
N ALA A 94 -10.72 3.39 14.07
CA ALA A 94 -10.02 4.19 13.10
C ALA A 94 -8.92 3.34 12.43
N GLY A 95 -8.71 3.54 11.15
CA GLY A 95 -7.71 2.82 10.38
C GLY A 95 -7.33 3.57 9.11
N PHE A 96 -6.84 2.86 8.10
CA PHE A 96 -6.38 3.48 6.86
C PHE A 96 -7.48 4.26 6.13
N GLY A 97 -8.74 3.80 6.18
CA GLY A 97 -9.88 4.53 5.64
C GLY A 97 -10.07 5.90 6.30
N THR A 98 -9.99 5.96 7.63
CA THR A 98 -10.03 7.22 8.39
C THR A 98 -8.88 8.14 8.03
N LEU A 99 -7.66 7.59 7.90
CA LEU A 99 -6.50 8.37 7.52
C LEU A 99 -6.67 9.01 6.14
N THR A 100 -7.13 8.24 5.16
CA THR A 100 -7.37 8.76 3.80
C THR A 100 -8.53 9.74 3.75
N GLU A 101 -9.53 9.62 4.63
CA GLU A 101 -10.56 10.63 4.81
C GLU A 101 -9.95 11.97 5.24
N TRP A 102 -9.14 11.96 6.27
CA TRP A 102 -8.56 13.19 6.82
C TRP A 102 -7.54 13.83 5.88
N LYS A 103 -6.68 13.00 5.28
CA LYS A 103 -5.52 13.49 4.51
C LYS A 103 -5.83 13.78 3.04
N ILE A 104 -6.84 13.12 2.47
CA ILE A 104 -7.13 13.22 1.04
C ILE A 104 -8.59 13.61 0.80
N ARG A 105 -9.57 12.78 1.26
CA ARG A 105 -10.98 12.96 0.90
C ARG A 105 -11.51 14.34 1.27
N ASN A 106 -11.36 14.72 2.54
CA ASN A 106 -11.90 16.00 3.04
C ASN A 106 -11.20 17.20 2.38
N PRO A 107 -9.84 17.23 2.26
CA PRO A 107 -9.15 18.30 1.56
C PRO A 107 -9.57 18.51 0.09
N ILE A 108 -9.90 17.44 -0.64
CA ILE A 108 -10.35 17.54 -2.03
C ILE A 108 -11.88 17.53 -2.19
N GLU A 109 -12.60 17.74 -1.08
CA GLU A 109 -14.08 17.76 -1.06
C GLU A 109 -14.71 16.48 -1.63
N GLY A 110 -14.06 15.33 -1.42
CA GLY A 110 -14.56 14.03 -1.83
C GLY A 110 -15.72 13.56 -0.95
N SER A 111 -16.51 12.63 -1.46
CA SER A 111 -17.71 12.12 -0.79
C SER A 111 -17.74 10.60 -0.63
N TRP A 112 -16.66 9.91 -0.96
CA TRP A 112 -16.62 8.45 -0.87
C TRP A 112 -16.70 7.93 0.55
N SER A 113 -17.23 6.73 0.68
CA SER A 113 -17.19 5.94 1.90
C SER A 113 -16.18 4.79 1.76
N TRP A 114 -15.91 4.11 2.87
CA TRP A 114 -15.12 2.89 2.86
C TRP A 114 -15.72 1.84 3.78
N ILE A 115 -15.37 0.60 3.49
CA ILE A 115 -15.65 -0.55 4.36
C ILE A 115 -14.36 -1.37 4.50
N TYR A 116 -14.23 -2.08 5.60
CA TYR A 116 -13.23 -3.12 5.73
C TYR A 116 -13.81 -4.43 5.23
N LYS A 117 -13.12 -5.05 4.29
CA LYS A 117 -13.54 -6.33 3.72
C LYS A 117 -12.51 -7.40 4.02
N ASN A 118 -12.98 -8.49 4.60
CA ASN A 118 -12.17 -9.68 4.78
C ASN A 118 -11.98 -10.37 3.43
N PHE A 119 -10.73 -10.70 3.10
CA PHE A 119 -10.39 -11.47 1.91
C PHE A 119 -10.44 -12.99 2.14
N GLU A 120 -10.87 -13.45 3.31
CA GLU A 120 -10.92 -14.89 3.67
C GLU A 120 -9.57 -15.60 3.49
N MET A 121 -8.48 -14.86 3.59
CA MET A 121 -7.15 -15.34 3.25
C MET A 121 -6.36 -15.81 4.47
N GLN A 122 -6.89 -15.59 5.67
CA GLN A 122 -6.21 -15.91 6.91
C GLN A 122 -7.08 -16.78 7.83
N PRO A 123 -6.49 -17.69 8.60
CA PRO A 123 -7.17 -18.34 9.71
C PRO A 123 -7.79 -17.29 10.66
N GLN A 124 -8.94 -17.60 11.24
CA GLN A 124 -9.70 -16.63 12.05
C GLN A 124 -8.87 -15.96 13.16
N ALA A 125 -7.91 -16.65 13.73
CA ALA A 125 -7.02 -16.10 14.77
C ALA A 125 -6.09 -14.97 14.27
N ARG A 126 -5.99 -14.76 12.95
CA ARG A 126 -5.12 -13.77 12.31
C ARG A 126 -5.86 -12.77 11.43
N ILE A 127 -7.16 -12.92 11.34
CA ILE A 127 -7.99 -12.08 10.47
C ILE A 127 -7.91 -10.60 10.87
N GLU A 128 -7.75 -10.33 12.15
CA GLU A 128 -7.65 -8.98 12.72
C GLU A 128 -6.35 -8.28 12.32
N VAL A 129 -5.32 -9.03 11.99
CA VAL A 129 -3.99 -8.50 11.67
C VAL A 129 -3.80 -8.34 10.16
N PHE A 130 -4.25 -9.32 9.36
CA PHE A 130 -3.92 -9.36 7.91
C PHE A 130 -5.13 -9.52 7.00
N GLY A 131 -6.29 -9.80 7.56
CA GLY A 131 -7.45 -10.25 6.81
C GLY A 131 -8.31 -9.14 6.23
N TYR A 132 -8.12 -7.90 6.63
CA TYR A 132 -8.99 -6.81 6.22
C TYR A 132 -8.31 -5.86 5.25
N ALA A 133 -8.92 -5.65 4.09
CA ALA A 133 -8.58 -4.58 3.19
C ALA A 133 -9.55 -3.41 3.33
N THR A 134 -9.04 -2.21 3.14
CA THR A 134 -9.89 -1.02 2.99
C THR A 134 -10.42 -0.97 1.56
N VAL A 135 -11.74 -1.04 1.40
CA VAL A 135 -12.42 -0.94 0.12
C VAL A 135 -13.17 0.37 0.04
N TYR A 136 -12.85 1.19 -0.96
CA TYR A 136 -13.49 2.47 -1.19
C TYR A 136 -14.69 2.34 -2.12
N GLN A 137 -15.75 3.05 -1.78
CA GLN A 137 -16.95 3.20 -2.60
C GLN A 137 -16.98 4.63 -3.13
N MET A 138 -16.49 4.80 -4.33
CA MET A 138 -16.31 6.11 -4.97
C MET A 138 -17.34 6.36 -6.06
N THR A 139 -17.82 7.60 -6.14
CA THR A 139 -18.58 8.06 -7.31
C THR A 139 -17.63 8.38 -8.47
N PRO A 140 -18.13 8.43 -9.74
CA PRO A 140 -17.30 8.90 -10.85
C PRO A 140 -16.73 10.30 -10.62
N ARG A 141 -17.45 11.17 -9.90
CA ARG A 141 -16.97 12.51 -9.53
C ARG A 141 -15.78 12.44 -8.56
N ASP A 142 -15.83 11.54 -7.57
CA ASP A 142 -14.71 11.34 -6.64
C ASP A 142 -13.47 10.79 -7.35
N MET A 143 -13.66 9.85 -8.29
CA MET A 143 -12.57 9.35 -9.14
C MET A 143 -11.96 10.47 -10.00
N ALA A 144 -12.79 11.35 -10.55
CA ALA A 144 -12.31 12.51 -11.31
C ALA A 144 -11.53 13.50 -10.42
N ARG A 145 -11.95 13.72 -9.16
CA ARG A 145 -11.19 14.54 -8.20
C ARG A 145 -9.82 13.94 -7.90
N MET A 146 -9.75 12.63 -7.69
CA MET A 146 -8.48 11.94 -7.49
C MET A 146 -7.58 12.09 -8.73
N GLY A 147 -8.12 11.85 -9.92
CA GLY A 147 -7.37 12.05 -11.17
C GLY A 147 -6.88 13.49 -11.33
N TRP A 148 -7.71 14.47 -10.99
CA TRP A 148 -7.33 15.89 -11.01
C TRP A 148 -6.21 16.20 -10.00
N LEU A 149 -6.27 15.65 -8.80
CA LEU A 149 -5.22 15.79 -7.78
C LEU A 149 -3.88 15.27 -8.32
N TRP A 150 -3.87 14.08 -8.92
CA TRP A 150 -2.65 13.50 -9.52
C TRP A 150 -2.13 14.33 -10.69
N LEU A 151 -3.01 14.74 -11.59
CA LEU A 151 -2.65 15.57 -12.76
C LEU A 151 -2.02 16.90 -12.33
N ASN A 152 -2.47 17.48 -11.23
CA ASN A 152 -1.93 18.71 -10.67
C ASN A 152 -0.80 18.45 -9.64
N ARG A 153 -0.13 17.30 -9.73
CA ARG A 153 1.02 16.94 -8.90
C ARG A 153 0.73 17.12 -7.41
N GLY A 154 -0.45 16.66 -6.99
CA GLY A 154 -0.87 16.69 -5.59
C GLY A 154 -1.37 18.04 -5.09
N ASN A 155 -1.53 19.04 -5.96
CA ASN A 155 -2.09 20.34 -5.60
C ASN A 155 -3.61 20.37 -5.80
N TRP A 156 -4.33 20.91 -4.83
CA TRP A 156 -5.77 21.14 -4.88
C TRP A 156 -6.08 22.56 -4.41
N ASN A 157 -6.67 23.37 -5.30
CA ASN A 157 -7.04 24.77 -4.99
C ASN A 157 -5.89 25.57 -4.35
N SER A 158 -4.69 25.46 -4.89
CA SER A 158 -3.47 26.11 -4.37
C SER A 158 -2.95 25.56 -3.04
N VAL A 159 -3.51 24.46 -2.54
CA VAL A 159 -3.01 23.74 -1.37
C VAL A 159 -2.31 22.46 -1.81
N GLN A 160 -1.08 22.26 -1.38
CA GLN A 160 -0.35 21.02 -1.64
C GLN A 160 -0.81 19.94 -0.68
N ILE A 161 -1.60 18.97 -1.18
CA ILE A 161 -2.15 17.85 -0.41
C ILE A 161 -1.16 16.68 -0.38
N VAL A 162 -0.56 16.37 -1.54
CA VAL A 162 0.46 15.34 -1.66
C VAL A 162 1.72 15.98 -2.23
N PRO A 163 2.92 15.73 -1.69
CA PRO A 163 4.16 16.31 -2.21
C PRO A 163 4.34 16.05 -3.71
N ALA A 164 4.71 17.08 -4.46
CA ALA A 164 4.83 16.98 -5.92
C ALA A 164 5.92 16.01 -6.36
N ASP A 165 7.05 16.00 -5.64
CA ASP A 165 8.16 15.07 -5.88
C ASP A 165 7.77 13.61 -5.60
N TRP A 166 6.86 13.38 -4.65
CA TRP A 166 6.29 12.06 -4.41
C TRP A 166 5.46 11.60 -5.62
N ILE A 167 4.60 12.46 -6.17
CA ILE A 167 3.83 12.13 -7.37
C ILE A 167 4.76 11.81 -8.53
N ASP A 168 5.76 12.65 -8.76
CA ASP A 168 6.74 12.44 -9.84
C ASP A 168 7.51 11.11 -9.69
N LYS A 169 7.81 10.72 -8.45
CA LYS A 169 8.46 9.43 -8.13
C LYS A 169 7.50 8.27 -8.33
N ALA A 170 6.30 8.36 -7.74
CA ALA A 170 5.36 7.25 -7.69
C ALA A 170 4.79 6.86 -9.06
N THR A 171 4.72 7.81 -9.99
CA THR A 171 4.17 7.62 -11.34
C THR A 171 5.21 7.18 -12.37
N LYS A 172 6.44 6.91 -11.95
CA LYS A 172 7.48 6.30 -12.80
C LYS A 172 7.64 4.83 -12.45
N VAL A 173 8.07 4.05 -13.42
CA VAL A 173 8.47 2.65 -13.16
C VAL A 173 9.57 2.66 -12.11
N SER A 174 9.44 1.80 -11.08
CA SER A 174 10.41 1.78 -10.01
C SER A 174 11.75 1.22 -10.48
N ASP A 175 12.85 1.76 -9.92
CA ASP A 175 14.21 1.37 -10.32
C ASP A 175 14.46 -0.12 -10.10
N GLU A 176 13.87 -0.71 -9.05
CA GLU A 176 13.99 -2.14 -8.75
C GLU A 176 13.37 -3.00 -9.85
N ILE A 177 12.25 -2.56 -10.43
CA ILE A 177 11.62 -3.27 -11.56
C ILE A 177 12.48 -3.11 -12.80
N ILE A 178 13.03 -1.93 -13.07
CA ILE A 178 13.91 -1.68 -14.20
C ILE A 178 15.16 -2.57 -14.15
N VAL A 179 15.71 -2.77 -12.96
CA VAL A 179 16.95 -3.55 -12.79
C VAL A 179 16.69 -5.08 -12.83
N ASN A 180 15.59 -5.53 -12.23
CA ASN A 180 15.37 -6.95 -11.96
C ASN A 180 14.40 -7.64 -12.93
N GLU A 181 13.61 -6.87 -13.69
CA GLU A 181 12.58 -7.42 -14.56
C GLU A 181 12.89 -7.13 -16.04
N PRO A 182 12.44 -7.96 -16.98
CA PRO A 182 12.54 -7.67 -18.40
C PRO A 182 11.66 -6.47 -18.78
N VAL A 183 12.01 -5.78 -19.87
CA VAL A 183 11.41 -4.51 -20.31
C VAL A 183 9.87 -4.57 -20.43
N GLU A 184 9.33 -5.69 -20.88
CA GLU A 184 7.89 -5.90 -20.99
C GLU A 184 7.14 -5.93 -19.65
N ARG A 185 7.88 -6.02 -18.54
CA ARG A 185 7.36 -5.92 -17.17
C ARG A 185 7.67 -4.59 -16.50
N HIS A 186 8.20 -3.62 -17.20
CA HIS A 186 8.41 -2.26 -16.73
C HIS A 186 7.10 -1.46 -16.73
N VAL A 187 6.15 -1.88 -15.90
CA VAL A 187 4.75 -1.41 -15.95
C VAL A 187 4.23 -0.88 -14.62
N TYR A 188 5.08 -0.80 -13.59
CA TYR A 188 4.60 -0.44 -12.25
C TYR A 188 5.57 0.49 -11.52
N GLY A 189 5.00 1.53 -10.92
CA GLY A 189 5.70 2.46 -10.03
C GLY A 189 5.36 2.19 -8.56
N LEU A 190 5.20 3.25 -7.77
CA LEU A 190 4.81 3.12 -6.37
C LEU A 190 3.28 3.26 -6.25
N GLY A 191 2.59 2.15 -6.45
CA GLY A 191 1.13 2.09 -6.41
C GLY A 191 0.44 2.48 -7.72
N PHE A 192 1.17 2.71 -8.80
CA PHE A 192 0.65 3.12 -10.10
C PHE A 192 1.05 2.14 -11.20
N TRP A 193 0.10 1.81 -12.06
CA TRP A 193 0.41 1.21 -13.34
C TRP A 193 0.96 2.29 -14.27
N CYS A 194 2.06 2.02 -14.91
CA CYS A 194 2.76 2.95 -15.79
C CYS A 194 2.89 2.35 -17.19
N ASN A 195 3.06 3.17 -18.19
CA ASN A 195 3.51 2.75 -19.50
C ASN A 195 4.91 3.31 -19.78
N ASP A 196 5.51 2.89 -20.91
CA ASP A 196 6.82 3.33 -21.38
C ASP A 196 6.90 4.86 -21.67
N GLN A 197 5.74 5.52 -21.74
CA GLN A 197 5.62 6.98 -21.95
C GLN A 197 5.43 7.76 -20.63
N SER A 198 5.64 7.13 -19.49
CA SER A 198 5.42 7.72 -18.15
C SER A 198 3.97 8.20 -17.92
N GLN A 199 3.01 7.58 -18.60
CA GLN A 199 1.59 7.79 -18.34
C GLN A 199 1.10 6.77 -17.30
N VAL A 200 0.27 7.22 -16.38
CA VAL A 200 -0.38 6.36 -15.39
C VAL A 200 -1.83 6.08 -15.76
N TRP A 201 -2.35 4.91 -15.40
CA TRP A 201 -3.70 4.44 -15.71
C TRP A 201 -4.21 3.39 -14.71
#